data_14546c354136871595544e618d4b7418
#
_entry.id   14546c354136871595544e618d4b7418
#
_cell.length_a   1.000
_cell.length_b   1.000
_cell.length_c   1.000
_cell.angle_alpha   90.00
_cell.angle_beta   90.00
_cell.angle_gamma   90.00
#
_symmetry.space_group_name_H-M   'P 1'
#
loop_
_entity.id
_entity.type
_entity.pdbx_description
1 polymer ?
#
loop_
_entity_poly.entity_id
_entity_poly.type
_entity_poly.pdbx_seq_one_letter_code
_entity_poly.pdbx_strand_id
1 'polypeptide(L)'
;MKIKLLTLFFLAGISTGIFAQSPQDVYKKSLKEVLSDIEERYKVKLSFSESLVKGADVMYPTWRYRAEVEPTLVNILIPLDMVFQKTGENAYQVSRYLYYQRPVEDGKKHLDQLLALYPEVNAWDKRKEELRKCFLEQLQLSPLPAKTPLNPIYTPVRKMDGYSVQNVAIETLPGVYLCGSLYRPAKGKGPFPAVLSPHGHFNSTDLNQVGRYRPDQQYRCAMLAKMGAVVFSYEMFAYGESLLQVTAADHRTGLALTLQTLNSIRVIDFLTSLPYVDPHRIGVTGESGGGTQTFLLTALDDRVTVSVPVVMVSSYFFGGCPCESGLPIHSCSYLGTNNAEIAAMASPRPMLVISDGNDWTQNVPVVEFPYLRKVYSLYGKEGNVENVHLANEGHDYGVSKRMVMYDFMARHLGLNINAVKDKTGRIDESKVTVEKYDAQLVFGKEGKLPAGAIKGEDKIREVLESLQ
;
A
#
# COMPACT_ATOMS: atom_id res chain seq x y z
N MET A 1 -35.97 -48.13 72.79
CA MET A 1 -36.28 -47.28 71.65
C MET A 1 -34.97 -47.02 70.91
N LYS A 2 -34.66 -47.75 69.82
CA LYS A 2 -33.39 -47.67 69.14
C LYS A 2 -33.57 -46.86 67.87
N ILE A 3 -32.89 -45.72 67.81
CA ILE A 3 -32.85 -44.85 66.63
C ILE A 3 -31.71 -45.34 65.77
N LYS A 4 -32.02 -45.78 64.53
CA LYS A 4 -31.04 -46.09 63.51
C LYS A 4 -30.65 -44.81 62.75
N LEU A 5 -29.36 -44.48 62.80
CA LEU A 5 -28.74 -43.43 62.02
C LEU A 5 -28.48 -43.98 60.63
N LEU A 6 -29.09 -43.37 59.64
CA LEU A 6 -28.86 -43.69 58.23
C LEU A 6 -27.81 -42.75 57.68
N THR A 7 -26.60 -43.27 57.37
CA THR A 7 -25.50 -42.50 56.80
C THR A 7 -25.67 -42.52 55.28
N LEU A 8 -25.97 -41.35 54.67
CA LEU A 8 -26.04 -41.14 53.24
C LEU A 8 -24.63 -40.87 52.71
N PHE A 9 -24.05 -41.76 51.92
CA PHE A 9 -22.83 -41.46 51.17
C PHE A 9 -23.18 -40.71 49.90
N PHE A 10 -22.76 -39.47 49.80
CA PHE A 10 -22.75 -38.72 48.57
C PHE A 10 -21.50 -39.11 47.78
N LEU A 11 -21.63 -39.89 46.73
CA LEU A 11 -20.58 -40.06 45.72
C LEU A 11 -20.65 -38.83 44.82
N ALA A 12 -19.71 -37.89 45.00
CA ALA A 12 -19.44 -36.85 44.01
C ALA A 12 -18.70 -37.49 42.84
N GLY A 13 -19.45 -37.84 41.80
CA GLY A 13 -18.87 -38.24 40.50
C GLY A 13 -18.23 -37.01 39.84
N ILE A 14 -16.90 -36.90 39.89
CA ILE A 14 -16.15 -36.02 39.03
C ILE A 14 -16.20 -36.60 37.62
N SER A 15 -17.16 -36.18 36.82
CA SER A 15 -17.14 -36.42 35.39
C SER A 15 -16.05 -35.52 34.80
N THR A 16 -14.83 -36.02 34.69
CA THR A 16 -13.86 -35.49 33.74
C THR A 16 -14.43 -35.74 32.36
N GLY A 17 -15.09 -34.73 31.82
CA GLY A 17 -15.49 -34.72 30.40
C GLY A 17 -14.21 -34.72 29.56
N ILE A 18 -13.72 -35.91 29.25
CA ILE A 18 -12.82 -36.10 28.13
C ILE A 18 -13.70 -35.82 26.92
N PHE A 19 -13.60 -34.58 26.39
CA PHE A 19 -14.06 -34.34 25.03
C PHE A 19 -13.19 -35.18 24.11
N ALA A 20 -13.63 -36.43 23.87
CA ALA A 20 -13.04 -37.26 22.86
C ALA A 20 -13.24 -36.51 21.53
N GLN A 21 -12.13 -36.01 20.96
CA GLN A 21 -12.14 -35.50 19.59
C GLN A 21 -12.72 -36.64 18.72
N SER A 22 -13.75 -36.30 17.96
CA SER A 22 -14.25 -37.22 16.95
C SER A 22 -13.07 -37.63 16.05
N PRO A 23 -12.88 -38.92 15.74
CA PRO A 23 -11.84 -39.35 14.81
C PRO A 23 -11.94 -38.67 13.42
N GLN A 24 -13.03 -37.97 13.14
CA GLN A 24 -13.27 -37.20 11.92
C GLN A 24 -12.87 -35.74 12.03
N ASP A 25 -12.51 -35.22 13.21
CA ASP A 25 -12.07 -33.84 13.38
C ASP A 25 -10.60 -33.71 13.01
N VAL A 26 -10.34 -33.43 11.73
CA VAL A 26 -9.01 -33.11 11.22
C VAL A 26 -8.78 -31.60 11.34
N TYR A 27 -7.89 -31.18 12.25
CA TYR A 27 -7.60 -29.78 12.49
C TYR A 27 -6.84 -29.13 11.36
N LYS A 28 -6.02 -29.86 10.62
CA LYS A 28 -5.17 -29.38 9.55
C LYS A 28 -5.05 -30.41 8.43
N LYS A 29 -5.24 -29.99 7.19
CA LYS A 29 -5.07 -30.82 6.00
C LYS A 29 -4.42 -29.99 4.89
N SER A 30 -3.59 -30.62 4.06
CA SER A 30 -3.03 -29.89 2.92
C SER A 30 -4.15 -29.42 1.97
N LEU A 31 -3.97 -28.26 1.36
CA LEU A 31 -4.97 -27.75 0.40
C LEU A 31 -5.18 -28.74 -0.76
N LYS A 32 -4.12 -29.41 -1.23
CA LYS A 32 -4.21 -30.40 -2.30
C LYS A 32 -5.15 -31.55 -1.94
N GLU A 33 -5.04 -32.10 -0.72
CA GLU A 33 -5.95 -33.13 -0.25
C GLU A 33 -7.38 -32.64 -0.10
N VAL A 34 -7.56 -31.41 0.41
CA VAL A 34 -8.89 -30.79 0.56
C VAL A 34 -9.55 -30.59 -0.81
N LEU A 35 -8.79 -30.13 -1.82
CA LEU A 35 -9.32 -30.00 -3.18
C LEU A 35 -9.71 -31.36 -3.78
N SER A 36 -8.92 -32.40 -3.55
CA SER A 36 -9.30 -33.77 -3.97
C SER A 36 -10.58 -34.27 -3.28
N ASP A 37 -10.73 -34.00 -1.98
CA ASP A 37 -11.97 -34.33 -1.24
C ASP A 37 -13.19 -33.56 -1.82
N ILE A 38 -13.00 -32.31 -2.26
CA ILE A 38 -14.07 -31.53 -2.91
C ILE A 38 -14.46 -32.15 -4.25
N GLU A 39 -13.49 -32.52 -5.07
CA GLU A 39 -13.76 -33.18 -6.37
C GLU A 39 -14.57 -34.45 -6.18
N GLU A 40 -14.18 -35.28 -5.21
CA GLU A 40 -14.89 -36.52 -4.90
C GLU A 40 -16.30 -36.28 -4.34
N ARG A 41 -16.44 -35.36 -3.39
CA ARG A 41 -17.68 -35.04 -2.69
C ARG A 41 -18.76 -34.43 -3.59
N TYR A 42 -18.36 -33.46 -4.41
CA TYR A 42 -19.29 -32.67 -5.23
C TYR A 42 -19.33 -33.11 -6.69
N LYS A 43 -18.53 -34.12 -7.08
CA LYS A 43 -18.43 -34.62 -8.46
C LYS A 43 -18.07 -33.53 -9.46
N VAL A 44 -17.14 -32.68 -9.08
CA VAL A 44 -16.59 -31.59 -9.90
C VAL A 44 -15.15 -31.84 -10.26
N LYS A 45 -14.62 -31.10 -11.22
CA LYS A 45 -13.20 -31.10 -11.60
C LYS A 45 -12.56 -29.77 -11.23
N LEU A 46 -11.44 -29.84 -10.50
CA LEU A 46 -10.67 -28.66 -10.09
C LEU A 46 -9.32 -28.65 -10.80
N SER A 47 -9.01 -27.58 -11.53
CA SER A 47 -7.70 -27.39 -12.15
C SER A 47 -6.92 -26.34 -11.36
N PHE A 48 -5.64 -26.61 -11.08
CA PHE A 48 -4.73 -25.71 -10.37
C PHE A 48 -3.28 -26.03 -10.70
N SER A 49 -2.37 -25.09 -10.48
CA SER A 49 -0.93 -25.37 -10.60
C SER A 49 -0.40 -25.99 -9.30
N GLU A 50 0.54 -26.94 -9.43
CA GLU A 50 1.20 -27.55 -8.26
C GLU A 50 1.89 -26.52 -7.36
N SER A 51 2.44 -25.46 -7.95
CA SER A 51 3.07 -24.36 -7.20
C SER A 51 2.08 -23.59 -6.33
N LEU A 52 0.81 -23.51 -6.74
CA LEU A 52 -0.25 -22.81 -6.01
C LEU A 52 -0.59 -23.51 -4.68
N VAL A 53 -0.65 -24.85 -4.69
CA VAL A 53 -1.10 -25.66 -3.55
C VAL A 53 0.05 -26.14 -2.67
N LYS A 54 1.30 -26.01 -3.15
CA LYS A 54 2.47 -26.47 -2.41
C LYS A 54 2.66 -25.67 -1.12
N GLY A 55 2.61 -26.37 0.02
CA GLY A 55 2.77 -25.76 1.35
C GLY A 55 1.57 -24.97 1.86
N ALA A 56 0.46 -24.97 1.13
CA ALA A 56 -0.80 -24.40 1.59
C ALA A 56 -1.58 -25.41 2.43
N ASP A 57 -2.01 -25.00 3.63
CA ASP A 57 -2.75 -25.82 4.57
C ASP A 57 -4.11 -25.20 4.88
N VAL A 58 -5.12 -26.04 5.02
CA VAL A 58 -6.48 -25.67 5.42
C VAL A 58 -6.69 -26.04 6.88
N MET A 59 -6.98 -25.06 7.73
CA MET A 59 -7.34 -25.29 9.12
C MET A 59 -8.83 -25.62 9.24
N TYR A 60 -9.16 -26.64 10.03
CA TYR A 60 -10.52 -27.11 10.27
C TYR A 60 -11.32 -27.36 8.96
N PRO A 61 -10.79 -28.16 8.00
CA PRO A 61 -11.41 -28.31 6.68
C PRO A 61 -12.84 -28.84 6.77
N THR A 62 -13.13 -29.78 7.66
CA THR A 62 -14.47 -30.38 7.84
C THR A 62 -15.55 -29.36 8.19
N TRP A 63 -15.19 -28.26 8.87
CA TRP A 63 -16.14 -27.20 9.25
C TRP A 63 -16.41 -26.19 8.12
N ARG A 64 -15.60 -26.25 7.07
CA ARG A 64 -15.69 -25.32 5.93
C ARG A 64 -16.59 -25.80 4.81
N TYR A 65 -16.93 -27.09 4.78
CA TYR A 65 -17.83 -27.65 3.79
C TYR A 65 -19.27 -27.14 3.94
N ARG A 66 -19.93 -26.92 2.82
CA ARG A 66 -21.34 -26.52 2.71
C ARG A 66 -22.11 -27.52 1.86
N ALA A 67 -23.43 -27.36 1.71
CA ALA A 67 -24.24 -28.22 0.87
C ALA A 67 -23.80 -28.19 -0.60
N GLU A 68 -23.35 -27.02 -1.06
CA GLU A 68 -22.96 -26.75 -2.44
C GLU A 68 -21.46 -26.51 -2.58
N VAL A 69 -20.91 -26.76 -3.76
CA VAL A 69 -19.49 -26.66 -4.06
C VAL A 69 -18.96 -25.22 -3.99
N GLU A 70 -19.68 -24.25 -4.60
CA GLU A 70 -19.19 -22.87 -4.68
C GLU A 70 -19.05 -22.20 -3.30
N PRO A 71 -20.04 -22.25 -2.39
CA PRO A 71 -19.87 -21.79 -1.01
C PRO A 71 -18.76 -22.53 -0.25
N THR A 72 -18.52 -23.80 -0.54
CA THR A 72 -17.40 -24.56 0.04
C THR A 72 -16.07 -24.03 -0.46
N LEU A 73 -15.93 -23.83 -1.77
CA LEU A 73 -14.72 -23.26 -2.37
C LEU A 73 -14.41 -21.86 -1.83
N VAL A 74 -15.44 -21.01 -1.67
CA VAL A 74 -15.31 -19.69 -1.03
C VAL A 74 -14.70 -19.83 0.37
N ASN A 75 -15.27 -20.69 1.23
CA ASN A 75 -14.81 -20.85 2.62
C ASN A 75 -13.40 -21.43 2.74
N ILE A 76 -12.95 -22.19 1.76
CA ILE A 76 -11.63 -22.84 1.77
C ILE A 76 -10.58 -21.96 1.13
N LEU A 77 -10.89 -21.30 0.00
CA LEU A 77 -9.91 -20.63 -0.83
C LEU A 77 -9.65 -19.17 -0.38
N ILE A 78 -10.70 -18.43 0.01
CA ILE A 78 -10.54 -17.02 0.39
C ILE A 78 -9.54 -16.81 1.55
N PRO A 79 -9.57 -17.62 2.65
CA PRO A 79 -8.59 -17.49 3.72
C PRO A 79 -7.15 -17.78 3.30
N LEU A 80 -6.94 -18.35 2.10
CA LEU A 80 -5.63 -18.66 1.53
C LEU A 80 -5.24 -17.67 0.40
N ASP A 81 -5.97 -16.57 0.24
CA ASP A 81 -5.83 -15.60 -0.87
C ASP A 81 -5.98 -16.30 -2.25
N MET A 82 -6.93 -17.21 -2.35
CA MET A 82 -7.25 -17.95 -3.57
C MET A 82 -8.70 -17.78 -3.97
N VAL A 83 -8.97 -17.92 -5.25
CA VAL A 83 -10.31 -17.86 -5.85
C VAL A 83 -10.50 -19.01 -6.83
N PHE A 84 -11.74 -19.19 -7.26
CA PHE A 84 -12.06 -20.10 -8.35
C PHE A 84 -12.83 -19.37 -9.45
N GLN A 85 -12.69 -19.87 -10.66
CA GLN A 85 -13.49 -19.47 -11.81
C GLN A 85 -14.16 -20.72 -12.38
N LYS A 86 -15.45 -20.64 -12.64
CA LYS A 86 -16.18 -21.73 -13.29
C LYS A 86 -15.77 -21.78 -14.78
N THR A 87 -15.26 -22.92 -15.21
CA THR A 87 -14.76 -23.15 -16.58
C THR A 87 -15.63 -24.10 -17.39
N GLY A 88 -16.63 -24.72 -16.74
CA GLY A 88 -17.59 -25.65 -17.34
C GLY A 88 -18.71 -25.97 -16.38
N GLU A 89 -19.65 -26.86 -16.78
CA GLU A 89 -20.82 -27.20 -15.95
C GLU A 89 -20.43 -27.68 -14.55
N ASN A 90 -19.43 -28.58 -14.48
CA ASN A 90 -18.89 -29.12 -13.23
C ASN A 90 -17.37 -28.95 -13.15
N ALA A 91 -16.82 -27.86 -13.71
CA ALA A 91 -15.39 -27.62 -13.74
C ALA A 91 -15.04 -26.20 -13.27
N TYR A 92 -14.00 -26.12 -12.44
CA TYR A 92 -13.51 -24.87 -11.86
C TYR A 92 -11.99 -24.81 -11.96
N GLN A 93 -11.46 -23.62 -12.19
CA GLN A 93 -10.05 -23.33 -12.12
C GLN A 93 -9.76 -22.56 -10.82
N VAL A 94 -8.83 -23.06 -10.02
CA VAL A 94 -8.35 -22.38 -8.80
C VAL A 94 -7.10 -21.59 -9.15
N SER A 95 -7.07 -20.33 -8.71
CA SER A 95 -5.95 -19.42 -8.92
C SER A 95 -5.71 -18.57 -7.68
N ARG A 96 -4.58 -17.86 -7.63
CA ARG A 96 -4.41 -16.80 -6.63
C ARG A 96 -5.47 -15.72 -6.83
N TYR A 97 -6.00 -15.23 -5.73
CA TYR A 97 -6.79 -14.02 -5.74
C TYR A 97 -5.89 -12.84 -6.10
N LEU A 98 -6.03 -12.37 -7.34
CA LEU A 98 -5.44 -11.11 -7.74
C LEU A 98 -6.49 -10.04 -7.45
N TYR A 99 -6.29 -9.28 -6.39
CA TYR A 99 -7.23 -8.27 -5.94
C TYR A 99 -7.63 -7.37 -7.12
N TYR A 100 -8.89 -7.47 -7.56
CA TYR A 100 -9.48 -6.66 -8.62
C TYR A 100 -8.64 -6.57 -9.91
N GLN A 101 -8.46 -7.69 -10.57
CA GLN A 101 -8.03 -7.70 -11.96
C GLN A 101 -9.24 -7.95 -12.87
N ARG A 102 -9.40 -7.08 -13.87
CA ARG A 102 -10.40 -7.21 -14.95
C ARG A 102 -9.68 -7.45 -16.27
N PRO A 103 -10.39 -7.91 -17.35
CA PRO A 103 -9.87 -7.79 -18.72
C PRO A 103 -9.53 -6.34 -19.06
N VAL A 104 -8.51 -6.12 -19.88
CA VAL A 104 -8.10 -4.77 -20.32
C VAL A 104 -9.24 -4.04 -21.02
N GLU A 105 -10.03 -4.76 -21.84
CA GLU A 105 -11.19 -4.23 -22.56
C GLU A 105 -12.25 -3.69 -21.60
N ASP A 106 -12.48 -4.35 -20.47
CA ASP A 106 -13.41 -3.87 -19.44
C ASP A 106 -12.89 -2.61 -18.77
N GLY A 107 -11.57 -2.54 -18.51
CA GLY A 107 -10.92 -1.33 -18.00
C GLY A 107 -11.10 -0.16 -18.95
N LYS A 108 -10.84 -0.36 -20.24
CA LYS A 108 -11.03 0.66 -21.29
C LYS A 108 -12.50 1.11 -21.38
N LYS A 109 -13.44 0.15 -21.47
CA LYS A 109 -14.87 0.45 -21.49
C LYS A 109 -15.30 1.25 -20.26
N HIS A 110 -14.77 0.91 -19.08
CA HIS A 110 -15.07 1.64 -17.86
C HIS A 110 -14.58 3.09 -17.94
N LEU A 111 -13.37 3.35 -18.46
CA LEU A 111 -12.87 4.71 -18.66
C LEU A 111 -13.76 5.54 -19.61
N ASP A 112 -14.24 4.92 -20.71
CA ASP A 112 -15.17 5.58 -21.63
C ASP A 112 -16.51 5.92 -20.94
N GLN A 113 -17.03 5.02 -20.10
CA GLN A 113 -18.24 5.25 -19.32
C GLN A 113 -18.06 6.38 -18.29
N LEU A 114 -16.89 6.42 -17.62
CA LEU A 114 -16.57 7.47 -16.66
C LEU A 114 -16.46 8.84 -17.35
N LEU A 115 -15.78 8.95 -18.50
CA LEU A 115 -15.71 10.20 -19.25
C LEU A 115 -17.08 10.76 -19.64
N ALA A 116 -18.05 9.90 -19.89
CA ALA A 116 -19.43 10.33 -20.20
C ALA A 116 -20.15 10.97 -19.01
N LEU A 117 -19.69 10.75 -17.76
CA LEU A 117 -20.26 11.36 -16.56
C LEU A 117 -19.88 12.85 -16.40
N TYR A 118 -18.75 13.25 -16.95
CA TYR A 118 -18.19 14.59 -16.79
C TYR A 118 -17.73 15.21 -18.11
N PRO A 119 -18.66 15.64 -18.96
CA PRO A 119 -18.36 16.26 -20.25
C PRO A 119 -17.67 17.63 -20.12
N GLU A 120 -17.72 18.23 -18.93
CA GLU A 120 -17.17 19.56 -18.62
C GLU A 120 -16.54 19.61 -17.21
N VAL A 121 -15.74 20.67 -16.95
CA VAL A 121 -14.96 20.82 -15.72
C VAL A 121 -15.82 20.80 -14.45
N ASN A 122 -16.99 21.44 -14.44
CA ASN A 122 -17.84 21.49 -13.26
C ASN A 122 -18.37 20.10 -12.87
N ALA A 123 -18.72 19.28 -13.86
CA ALA A 123 -19.14 17.90 -13.62
C ALA A 123 -17.98 17.04 -13.07
N TRP A 124 -16.78 17.25 -13.58
CA TRP A 124 -15.58 16.59 -13.06
C TRP A 124 -15.25 17.04 -11.63
N ASP A 125 -15.28 18.33 -11.33
CA ASP A 125 -15.04 18.83 -9.97
C ASP A 125 -16.02 18.25 -8.96
N LYS A 126 -17.31 18.18 -9.32
CA LYS A 126 -18.33 17.51 -8.51
C LYS A 126 -18.00 16.02 -8.30
N ARG A 127 -17.59 15.33 -9.36
CA ARG A 127 -17.17 13.92 -9.29
C ARG A 127 -15.99 13.73 -8.34
N LYS A 128 -14.97 14.61 -8.40
CA LYS A 128 -13.82 14.58 -7.47
C LYS A 128 -14.25 14.72 -6.01
N GLU A 129 -15.18 15.63 -5.72
CA GLU A 129 -15.70 15.83 -4.36
C GLU A 129 -16.45 14.59 -3.86
N GLU A 130 -17.32 14.00 -4.70
CA GLU A 130 -18.05 12.77 -4.39
C GLU A 130 -17.11 11.60 -4.12
N LEU A 131 -16.09 11.42 -4.96
CA LEU A 131 -15.09 10.36 -4.80
C LEU A 131 -14.26 10.59 -3.52
N ARG A 132 -13.78 11.82 -3.28
CA ARG A 132 -13.00 12.14 -2.08
C ARG A 132 -13.76 11.83 -0.80
N LYS A 133 -15.03 12.24 -0.74
CA LYS A 133 -15.90 11.93 0.40
C LYS A 133 -16.05 10.43 0.59
N CYS A 134 -16.40 9.72 -0.46
CA CYS A 134 -16.59 8.28 -0.40
C CYS A 134 -15.28 7.55 -0.04
N PHE A 135 -14.13 7.96 -0.59
CA PHE A 135 -12.85 7.34 -0.20
C PHE A 135 -12.57 7.49 1.29
N LEU A 136 -12.77 8.68 1.86
CA LEU A 136 -12.57 8.87 3.31
C LEU A 136 -13.53 8.00 4.13
N GLU A 137 -14.78 7.83 3.69
CA GLU A 137 -15.74 6.94 4.33
C GLU A 137 -15.31 5.47 4.24
N GLN A 138 -14.94 4.99 3.04
CA GLN A 138 -14.51 3.62 2.83
C GLN A 138 -13.16 3.29 3.51
N LEU A 139 -12.28 4.27 3.60
CA LEU A 139 -11.01 4.18 4.33
C LEU A 139 -11.21 4.24 5.86
N GLN A 140 -12.43 4.39 6.35
CA GLN A 140 -12.71 4.59 7.78
C GLN A 140 -12.00 5.83 8.35
N LEU A 141 -11.88 6.88 7.54
CA LEU A 141 -11.26 8.18 7.86
C LEU A 141 -12.27 9.34 7.77
N SER A 142 -13.55 9.06 7.97
CA SER A 142 -14.63 10.07 7.97
C SER A 142 -15.46 9.97 9.25
N PRO A 143 -15.30 10.95 10.18
CA PRO A 143 -14.37 12.10 10.11
C PRO A 143 -12.90 11.68 10.18
N LEU A 144 -11.99 12.54 9.69
CA LEU A 144 -10.56 12.35 9.95
C LEU A 144 -10.31 12.37 11.47
N PRO A 145 -9.42 11.51 11.99
CA PRO A 145 -9.10 11.52 13.41
C PRO A 145 -8.52 12.86 13.85
N ALA A 146 -8.82 13.26 15.06
CA ALA A 146 -8.29 14.48 15.65
C ALA A 146 -6.76 14.49 15.57
N LYS A 147 -6.18 15.61 15.11
CA LYS A 147 -4.73 15.75 14.99
C LYS A 147 -4.07 15.80 16.35
N THR A 148 -3.26 14.80 16.65
CA THR A 148 -2.42 14.74 17.84
C THR A 148 -1.00 15.24 17.55
N PRO A 149 -0.22 15.64 18.57
CA PRO A 149 1.19 16.00 18.39
C PRO A 149 1.98 14.87 17.75
N LEU A 150 2.88 15.20 16.81
CA LEU A 150 3.67 14.19 16.09
C LEU A 150 4.85 13.64 16.90
N ASN A 151 5.26 14.33 17.98
CA ASN A 151 6.31 13.93 18.92
C ASN A 151 7.55 13.29 18.24
N PRO A 152 8.21 13.97 17.29
CA PRO A 152 9.23 13.34 16.46
C PRO A 152 10.44 12.92 17.29
N ILE A 153 10.88 11.67 17.09
CA ILE A 153 12.08 11.09 17.68
C ILE A 153 13.16 11.06 16.60
N TYR A 154 14.29 11.72 16.86
CA TYR A 154 15.38 11.86 15.90
C TYR A 154 16.60 11.05 16.33
N THR A 155 17.22 10.35 15.38
CA THR A 155 18.58 9.79 15.55
C THR A 155 19.63 10.86 15.22
N PRO A 156 20.92 10.61 15.49
CA PRO A 156 22.00 11.51 15.04
C PRO A 156 22.00 11.71 13.53
N VAL A 157 22.30 12.94 13.10
CA VAL A 157 22.43 13.30 11.68
C VAL A 157 23.70 12.69 11.10
N ARG A 158 23.59 12.01 9.98
CA ARG A 158 24.70 11.48 9.18
C ARG A 158 24.91 12.39 7.96
N LYS A 159 26.14 12.92 7.82
CA LYS A 159 26.51 13.78 6.70
C LYS A 159 27.03 12.94 5.54
N MET A 160 26.52 13.17 4.35
CA MET A 160 26.87 12.51 3.10
C MET A 160 27.39 13.53 2.07
N ASP A 161 27.80 13.07 0.89
CA ASP A 161 28.23 13.97 -0.19
C ASP A 161 27.04 14.76 -0.77
N GLY A 162 26.92 16.03 -0.37
CA GLY A 162 25.89 16.96 -0.86
C GLY A 162 24.52 16.84 -0.16
N TYR A 163 24.33 15.94 0.79
CA TYR A 163 23.10 15.77 1.58
C TYR A 163 23.39 15.28 2.99
N SER A 164 22.36 15.17 3.80
CA SER A 164 22.42 14.50 5.09
C SER A 164 21.21 13.58 5.27
N VAL A 165 21.35 12.54 6.09
CA VAL A 165 20.30 11.59 6.45
C VAL A 165 20.10 11.57 7.95
N GLN A 166 18.87 11.54 8.40
CA GLN A 166 18.50 11.39 9.80
C GLN A 166 17.28 10.47 9.89
N ASN A 167 17.34 9.40 10.67
CA ASN A 167 16.15 8.58 10.86
C ASN A 167 15.23 9.27 11.85
N VAL A 168 13.92 9.14 11.60
CA VAL A 168 12.89 9.83 12.36
C VAL A 168 11.71 8.88 12.57
N ALA A 169 11.21 8.77 13.80
CA ALA A 169 9.89 8.24 14.06
C ALA A 169 8.94 9.39 14.39
N ILE A 170 7.74 9.38 13.82
CA ILE A 170 6.66 10.31 14.16
C ILE A 170 5.48 9.54 14.73
N GLU A 171 4.82 10.11 15.71
CA GLU A 171 3.63 9.54 16.34
C GLU A 171 2.40 9.96 15.51
N THR A 172 1.92 9.06 14.64
CA THR A 172 0.80 9.36 13.72
C THR A 172 -0.57 9.25 14.39
N LEU A 173 -0.69 8.37 15.38
CA LEU A 173 -1.75 8.26 16.36
C LEU A 173 -1.10 8.10 17.74
N PRO A 174 -1.76 8.40 18.86
CA PRO A 174 -1.19 8.22 20.20
C PRO A 174 -0.62 6.81 20.40
N GLY A 175 0.69 6.74 20.65
CA GLY A 175 1.41 5.48 20.83
C GLY A 175 1.68 4.68 19.55
N VAL A 176 1.33 5.17 18.35
CA VAL A 176 1.58 4.52 17.06
C VAL A 176 2.64 5.29 16.29
N TYR A 177 3.77 4.63 16.02
CA TYR A 177 4.95 5.24 15.43
C TYR A 177 5.15 4.85 13.97
N LEU A 178 5.34 5.85 13.12
CA LEU A 178 5.79 5.69 11.74
C LEU A 178 7.26 6.04 11.64
N CYS A 179 8.10 5.08 11.25
CA CYS A 179 9.53 5.27 11.07
C CYS A 179 9.87 5.64 9.63
N GLY A 180 10.92 6.43 9.47
CA GLY A 180 11.42 6.84 8.17
C GLY A 180 12.83 7.41 8.21
N SER A 181 13.35 7.75 7.03
CA SER A 181 14.62 8.44 6.83
C SER A 181 14.38 9.81 6.19
N LEU A 182 14.79 10.86 6.88
CA LEU A 182 14.71 12.25 6.44
C LEU A 182 16.01 12.64 5.76
N TYR A 183 15.93 12.88 4.46
CA TYR A 183 17.06 13.37 3.64
C TYR A 183 16.95 14.88 3.52
N ARG A 184 18.07 15.59 3.66
CA ARG A 184 18.11 17.05 3.60
C ARG A 184 19.26 17.53 2.74
N PRO A 185 19.08 18.65 2.00
CA PRO A 185 20.19 19.31 1.31
C PRO A 185 21.32 19.69 2.29
N ALA A 186 22.58 19.47 1.90
CA ALA A 186 23.72 19.90 2.70
C ALA A 186 23.97 21.41 2.61
N LYS A 187 23.40 22.09 1.60
CA LYS A 187 23.58 23.53 1.33
C LYS A 187 22.22 24.21 1.17
N GLY A 188 22.22 25.52 1.42
CA GLY A 188 21.03 26.37 1.34
C GLY A 188 20.37 26.58 2.71
N LYS A 189 19.55 27.62 2.79
CA LYS A 189 18.82 28.00 4.02
C LYS A 189 17.33 27.61 3.97
N GLY A 190 16.84 27.21 2.79
CA GLY A 190 15.42 26.99 2.54
C GLY A 190 14.65 28.31 2.37
N PRO A 191 13.30 28.29 2.35
CA PRO A 191 12.51 27.06 2.48
C PRO A 191 12.65 26.14 1.25
N PHE A 192 12.83 24.86 1.50
CA PHE A 192 13.01 23.83 0.48
C PHE A 192 11.68 23.17 0.10
N PRO A 193 11.47 22.77 -1.16
CA PRO A 193 10.41 21.83 -1.50
C PRO A 193 10.55 20.54 -0.68
N ALA A 194 9.44 19.85 -0.44
CA ALA A 194 9.50 18.54 0.20
C ALA A 194 8.93 17.44 -0.72
N VAL A 195 9.45 16.22 -0.58
CA VAL A 195 9.00 15.05 -1.32
C VAL A 195 8.74 13.89 -0.37
N LEU A 196 7.54 13.33 -0.45
CA LEU A 196 7.19 12.06 0.17
C LEU A 196 7.61 10.93 -0.76
N SER A 197 8.26 9.91 -0.20
CA SER A 197 8.73 8.75 -0.98
C SER A 197 8.28 7.44 -0.31
N PRO A 198 6.99 7.07 -0.44
CA PRO A 198 6.52 5.74 -0.05
C PRO A 198 7.16 4.68 -0.95
N HIS A 199 7.45 3.50 -0.36
CA HIS A 199 8.01 2.37 -1.09
C HIS A 199 6.94 1.37 -1.55
N GLY A 200 7.28 0.54 -2.54
CA GLY A 200 6.46 -0.58 -2.96
C GLY A 200 6.70 -1.85 -2.13
N HIS A 201 5.96 -2.91 -2.45
CA HIS A 201 6.15 -4.22 -1.85
C HIS A 201 7.44 -4.87 -2.39
N PHE A 202 8.23 -5.39 -1.48
CA PHE A 202 9.41 -6.16 -1.84
C PHE A 202 9.67 -7.21 -0.75
N ASN A 203 9.60 -8.46 -1.11
CA ASN A 203 9.87 -9.57 -0.22
C ASN A 203 11.28 -10.10 -0.48
N SER A 204 12.15 -10.01 0.50
CA SER A 204 13.51 -10.53 0.47
C SER A 204 13.90 -11.03 1.86
N THR A 205 14.75 -12.03 1.92
CA THR A 205 15.40 -12.46 3.16
C THR A 205 16.55 -11.52 3.56
N ASP A 206 17.08 -10.74 2.61
CA ASP A 206 18.03 -9.66 2.87
C ASP A 206 17.28 -8.38 3.23
N LEU A 207 17.33 -7.96 4.48
CA LEU A 207 16.66 -6.76 4.97
C LEU A 207 17.12 -5.48 4.26
N ASN A 208 18.32 -5.45 3.67
CA ASN A 208 18.78 -4.33 2.85
C ASN A 208 18.04 -4.21 1.52
N GLN A 209 17.24 -5.22 1.16
CA GLN A 209 16.44 -5.26 -0.07
C GLN A 209 14.93 -5.13 0.23
N VAL A 210 14.54 -4.68 1.43
CA VAL A 210 13.13 -4.58 1.84
C VAL A 210 12.76 -3.13 2.11
N GLY A 211 11.59 -2.70 1.64
CA GLY A 211 11.00 -1.42 1.98
C GLY A 211 11.92 -0.22 1.71
N ARG A 212 11.98 0.71 2.67
CA ARG A 212 12.80 1.93 2.57
C ARG A 212 14.31 1.69 2.63
N TYR A 213 14.75 0.50 3.01
CA TYR A 213 16.18 0.13 3.12
C TYR A 213 16.81 -0.22 1.78
N ARG A 214 16.00 -0.43 0.75
CA ARG A 214 16.45 -0.79 -0.60
C ARG A 214 17.34 0.29 -1.22
N PRO A 215 18.36 -0.11 -2.01
CA PRO A 215 19.26 0.85 -2.66
C PRO A 215 18.55 1.84 -3.58
N ASP A 216 17.59 1.39 -4.39
CA ASP A 216 16.84 2.26 -5.32
C ASP A 216 16.03 3.34 -4.58
N GLN A 217 15.45 3.01 -3.42
CA GLN A 217 14.77 3.95 -2.53
C GLN A 217 15.74 5.01 -2.00
N GLN A 218 16.95 4.58 -1.59
CA GLN A 218 17.97 5.48 -1.08
C GLN A 218 18.56 6.37 -2.17
N TYR A 219 18.80 5.83 -3.39
CA TYR A 219 19.25 6.61 -4.54
C TYR A 219 18.30 7.76 -4.82
N ARG A 220 17.00 7.50 -5.00
CA ARG A 220 16.04 8.55 -5.35
C ARG A 220 15.91 9.62 -4.27
N CYS A 221 15.91 9.23 -3.00
CA CYS A 221 15.82 10.20 -1.89
C CYS A 221 17.09 11.06 -1.78
N ALA A 222 18.26 10.46 -1.89
CA ALA A 222 19.54 11.16 -1.84
C ALA A 222 19.71 12.15 -3.00
N MET A 223 19.35 11.73 -4.22
CA MET A 223 19.48 12.57 -5.41
C MET A 223 18.52 13.77 -5.35
N LEU A 224 17.26 13.57 -4.96
CA LEU A 224 16.32 14.66 -4.74
C LEU A 224 16.82 15.63 -3.66
N ALA A 225 17.45 15.12 -2.59
CA ALA A 225 18.03 15.96 -1.56
C ALA A 225 19.27 16.75 -2.08
N LYS A 226 20.12 16.13 -2.89
CA LYS A 226 21.23 16.84 -3.57
C LYS A 226 20.73 17.92 -4.52
N MET A 227 19.56 17.73 -5.12
CA MET A 227 18.92 18.72 -6.00
C MET A 227 18.22 19.84 -5.22
N GLY A 228 18.09 19.75 -3.89
CA GLY A 228 17.54 20.80 -3.05
C GLY A 228 16.16 20.51 -2.45
N ALA A 229 15.69 19.28 -2.41
CA ALA A 229 14.46 18.87 -1.72
C ALA A 229 14.73 18.33 -0.31
N VAL A 230 13.78 18.50 0.59
CA VAL A 230 13.68 17.70 1.82
C VAL A 230 12.86 16.46 1.48
N VAL A 231 13.41 15.25 1.70
CA VAL A 231 12.74 14.02 1.30
C VAL A 231 12.50 13.13 2.51
N PHE A 232 11.30 12.61 2.65
CA PHE A 232 10.99 11.63 3.68
C PHE A 232 10.59 10.30 3.06
N SER A 233 11.47 9.30 3.24
CA SER A 233 11.22 7.90 2.92
C SER A 233 10.70 7.22 4.17
N TYR A 234 9.47 6.70 4.13
CA TYR A 234 8.80 6.13 5.30
C TYR A 234 8.26 4.73 5.01
N GLU A 235 8.00 3.99 6.08
CA GLU A 235 7.60 2.60 6.00
C GLU A 235 6.11 2.44 5.63
N MET A 236 5.81 1.41 4.86
CA MET A 236 4.46 0.87 4.79
C MET A 236 4.05 0.26 6.14
N PHE A 237 2.76 0.25 6.43
CA PHE A 237 2.23 -0.43 7.61
C PHE A 237 2.59 -1.92 7.58
N ALA A 238 3.05 -2.45 8.72
CA ALA A 238 3.58 -3.80 8.88
C ALA A 238 4.82 -4.15 8.02
N TYR A 239 5.65 -3.13 7.74
CA TYR A 239 7.01 -3.26 7.20
C TYR A 239 8.02 -2.59 8.13
N GLY A 240 9.28 -3.01 8.05
CA GLY A 240 10.38 -2.37 8.80
C GLY A 240 10.15 -2.34 10.30
N GLU A 241 10.37 -1.18 10.93
CA GLU A 241 10.21 -1.02 12.38
C GLU A 241 8.75 -0.97 12.84
N SER A 242 7.76 -0.82 11.94
CA SER A 242 6.37 -0.98 12.33
C SER A 242 6.04 -2.40 12.84
N LEU A 243 6.87 -3.40 12.46
CA LEU A 243 6.81 -4.77 13.00
C LEU A 243 7.12 -4.86 14.51
N LEU A 244 7.61 -3.81 15.13
CA LEU A 244 7.73 -3.72 16.58
C LEU A 244 6.37 -3.52 17.28
N GLN A 245 5.37 -3.05 16.54
CA GLN A 245 4.03 -2.76 17.03
C GLN A 245 2.95 -3.72 16.50
N VAL A 246 3.15 -4.28 15.31
CA VAL A 246 2.21 -5.16 14.61
C VAL A 246 2.94 -6.35 14.00
N THR A 247 2.21 -7.31 13.43
CA THR A 247 2.77 -8.47 12.74
C THR A 247 2.78 -8.26 11.23
N ALA A 248 3.60 -9.01 10.48
CA ALA A 248 3.61 -8.96 9.02
C ALA A 248 2.26 -9.38 8.39
N ALA A 249 1.45 -10.19 9.11
CA ALA A 249 0.12 -10.58 8.66
C ALA A 249 -0.85 -9.41 8.64
N ASP A 250 -0.67 -8.40 9.52
CA ASP A 250 -1.54 -7.23 9.63
C ASP A 250 -1.44 -6.32 8.40
N HIS A 251 -0.37 -6.47 7.59
CA HIS A 251 -0.28 -5.82 6.28
C HIS A 251 -1.39 -6.26 5.31
N ARG A 252 -1.97 -7.44 5.54
CA ARG A 252 -3.01 -8.05 4.69
C ARG A 252 -4.42 -7.82 5.21
N THR A 253 -4.63 -6.82 6.04
CA THR A 253 -5.94 -6.39 6.53
C THR A 253 -6.39 -5.10 5.88
N GLY A 254 -7.69 -4.78 5.97
CA GLY A 254 -8.22 -3.50 5.50
C GLY A 254 -7.62 -2.30 6.25
N LEU A 255 -7.25 -2.48 7.52
CA LEU A 255 -6.61 -1.42 8.32
C LEU A 255 -5.28 -0.96 7.72
N ALA A 256 -4.57 -1.82 6.99
CA ALA A 256 -3.32 -1.43 6.32
C ALA A 256 -3.54 -0.27 5.33
N LEU A 257 -4.59 -0.31 4.51
CA LEU A 257 -4.89 0.78 3.57
C LEU A 257 -5.32 2.06 4.32
N THR A 258 -6.11 1.94 5.38
CA THR A 258 -6.50 3.05 6.26
C THR A 258 -5.28 3.74 6.86
N LEU A 259 -4.42 2.97 7.52
CA LEU A 259 -3.24 3.51 8.21
C LEU A 259 -2.18 4.06 7.25
N GLN A 260 -1.94 3.42 6.11
CA GLN A 260 -1.01 3.95 5.11
C GLN A 260 -1.48 5.31 4.57
N THR A 261 -2.78 5.46 4.34
CA THR A 261 -3.37 6.73 3.92
C THR A 261 -3.25 7.79 5.00
N LEU A 262 -3.64 7.47 6.24
CA LEU A 262 -3.51 8.38 7.38
C LEU A 262 -2.04 8.76 7.61
N ASN A 263 -1.14 7.79 7.62
CA ASN A 263 0.29 8.01 7.79
C ASN A 263 0.85 8.95 6.73
N SER A 264 0.45 8.80 5.47
CA SER A 264 0.87 9.70 4.39
C SER A 264 0.39 11.15 4.61
N ILE A 265 -0.85 11.34 5.09
CA ILE A 265 -1.38 12.65 5.49
C ILE A 265 -0.56 13.23 6.65
N ARG A 266 -0.26 12.41 7.67
CA ARG A 266 0.54 12.84 8.83
C ARG A 266 2.00 13.14 8.47
N VAL A 267 2.55 12.48 7.45
CA VAL A 267 3.88 12.83 6.88
C VAL A 267 3.87 14.22 6.26
N ILE A 268 2.79 14.62 5.56
CA ILE A 268 2.66 16.01 5.08
C ILE A 268 2.62 16.97 6.29
N ASP A 269 1.85 16.65 7.34
CA ASP A 269 1.82 17.47 8.56
C ASP A 269 3.22 17.60 9.17
N PHE A 270 4.00 16.51 9.23
CA PHE A 270 5.37 16.52 9.73
C PHE A 270 6.27 17.41 8.87
N LEU A 271 6.29 17.19 7.55
CA LEU A 271 7.17 17.93 6.64
C LEU A 271 6.85 19.44 6.66
N THR A 272 5.56 19.79 6.66
CA THR A 272 5.14 21.20 6.69
C THR A 272 5.34 21.87 8.06
N SER A 273 5.56 21.12 9.13
CA SER A 273 5.94 21.65 10.45
C SER A 273 7.42 22.04 10.55
N LEU A 274 8.26 21.58 9.61
CA LEU A 274 9.67 21.85 9.62
C LEU A 274 9.95 23.29 9.11
N PRO A 275 10.63 24.15 9.88
CA PRO A 275 10.75 25.58 9.54
C PRO A 275 11.53 25.89 8.26
N TYR A 276 12.20 24.88 7.70
CA TYR A 276 12.98 24.97 6.47
C TYR A 276 12.28 24.33 5.25
N VAL A 277 11.02 23.89 5.39
CA VAL A 277 10.22 23.32 4.30
C VAL A 277 9.23 24.35 3.78
N ASP A 278 9.07 24.42 2.46
CA ASP A 278 8.04 25.21 1.79
C ASP A 278 6.74 24.41 1.72
N PRO A 279 5.71 24.78 2.47
CA PRO A 279 4.45 24.02 2.51
C PRO A 279 3.66 24.09 1.18
N HIS A 280 4.05 24.96 0.24
CA HIS A 280 3.40 25.13 -1.06
C HIS A 280 4.09 24.34 -2.19
N ARG A 281 5.18 23.63 -1.91
CA ARG A 281 5.92 22.82 -2.88
C ARG A 281 6.16 21.41 -2.35
N ILE A 282 5.09 20.60 -2.39
CA ILE A 282 5.09 19.22 -1.88
C ILE A 282 4.91 18.26 -3.05
N GLY A 283 5.89 17.39 -3.25
CA GLY A 283 5.84 16.30 -4.22
C GLY A 283 5.63 14.95 -3.55
N VAL A 284 5.12 13.98 -4.30
CA VAL A 284 5.04 12.59 -3.87
C VAL A 284 5.41 11.66 -5.01
N THR A 285 6.18 10.61 -4.72
CA THR A 285 6.55 9.56 -5.69
C THR A 285 6.83 8.24 -5.03
N GLY A 286 6.29 7.16 -5.61
CA GLY A 286 6.51 5.79 -5.18
C GLY A 286 6.12 4.81 -6.27
N GLU A 287 6.65 3.59 -6.20
CA GLU A 287 6.37 2.50 -7.13
C GLU A 287 5.39 1.50 -6.53
N SER A 288 4.62 0.80 -7.39
CA SER A 288 3.75 -0.31 -6.95
C SER A 288 2.80 0.13 -5.82
N GLY A 289 2.79 -0.52 -4.66
CA GLY A 289 2.04 -0.06 -3.48
C GLY A 289 2.36 1.38 -3.05
N GLY A 290 3.62 1.83 -3.24
CA GLY A 290 3.99 3.24 -3.10
C GLY A 290 3.37 4.12 -4.18
N GLY A 291 3.13 3.58 -5.38
CA GLY A 291 2.38 4.24 -6.45
C GLY A 291 0.91 4.42 -6.08
N THR A 292 0.29 3.40 -5.46
CA THR A 292 -1.06 3.52 -4.89
C THR A 292 -1.13 4.65 -3.86
N GLN A 293 -0.20 4.68 -2.89
CA GLN A 293 -0.12 5.76 -1.92
C GLN A 293 0.09 7.12 -2.60
N THR A 294 0.87 7.18 -3.68
CA THR A 294 1.15 8.40 -4.43
C THR A 294 -0.12 9.00 -5.02
N PHE A 295 -0.87 8.26 -5.83
CA PHE A 295 -2.07 8.83 -6.44
C PHE A 295 -3.23 8.99 -5.45
N LEU A 296 -3.39 8.08 -4.49
CA LEU A 296 -4.46 8.19 -3.48
C LEU A 296 -4.24 9.39 -2.55
N LEU A 297 -3.02 9.59 -2.05
CA LEU A 297 -2.69 10.79 -1.27
C LEU A 297 -2.92 12.06 -2.08
N THR A 298 -2.50 12.09 -3.35
CA THR A 298 -2.72 13.23 -4.24
C THR A 298 -4.20 13.52 -4.44
N ALA A 299 -5.06 12.50 -4.51
CA ALA A 299 -6.51 12.65 -4.63
C ALA A 299 -7.15 13.19 -3.35
N LEU A 300 -6.61 12.86 -2.18
CA LEU A 300 -7.19 13.18 -0.87
C LEU A 300 -6.65 14.46 -0.24
N ASP A 301 -5.42 14.88 -0.57
CA ASP A 301 -4.76 16.02 0.07
C ASP A 301 -4.24 17.04 -0.98
N ASP A 302 -4.87 18.21 -1.01
CA ASP A 302 -4.55 19.26 -1.98
C ASP A 302 -3.21 19.95 -1.72
N ARG A 303 -2.56 19.67 -0.59
CA ARG A 303 -1.18 20.15 -0.32
C ARG A 303 -0.15 19.49 -1.22
N VAL A 304 -0.43 18.29 -1.78
CA VAL A 304 0.42 17.67 -2.79
C VAL A 304 0.32 18.46 -4.08
N THR A 305 1.42 19.07 -4.52
CA THR A 305 1.46 19.93 -5.71
C THR A 305 2.04 19.23 -6.95
N VAL A 306 2.79 18.13 -6.77
CA VAL A 306 3.40 17.34 -7.85
C VAL A 306 3.30 15.85 -7.54
N SER A 307 2.81 15.04 -8.48
CA SER A 307 2.57 13.61 -8.31
C SER A 307 3.31 12.78 -9.35
N VAL A 308 4.06 11.76 -8.92
CA VAL A 308 4.74 10.82 -9.83
C VAL A 308 4.47 9.38 -9.40
N PRO A 309 3.28 8.81 -9.73
CA PRO A 309 3.03 7.40 -9.53
C PRO A 309 3.81 6.55 -10.55
N VAL A 310 4.51 5.52 -10.05
CA VAL A 310 5.38 4.66 -10.87
C VAL A 310 4.83 3.25 -10.85
N VAL A 311 4.67 2.66 -12.03
CA VAL A 311 4.25 1.28 -12.31
C VAL A 311 3.04 0.81 -11.50
N MET A 312 2.00 1.66 -11.40
CA MET A 312 0.78 1.31 -10.65
C MET A 312 -0.52 1.83 -11.25
N VAL A 313 -0.51 2.88 -12.05
CA VAL A 313 -1.75 3.42 -12.65
C VAL A 313 -2.29 2.43 -13.68
N SER A 314 -3.49 1.91 -13.44
CA SER A 314 -4.18 0.97 -14.33
C SER A 314 -5.69 1.10 -14.16
N SER A 315 -6.44 0.89 -15.25
CA SER A 315 -7.92 0.85 -15.23
C SER A 315 -8.49 -0.54 -14.97
N TYR A 316 -7.65 -1.57 -15.00
CA TYR A 316 -8.06 -2.97 -14.91
C TYR A 316 -7.35 -3.79 -13.83
N PHE A 317 -6.27 -3.28 -13.25
CA PHE A 317 -5.59 -3.85 -12.08
C PHE A 317 -5.56 -2.83 -10.95
N PHE A 318 -6.11 -3.18 -9.80
CA PHE A 318 -6.33 -2.22 -8.71
C PHE A 318 -5.37 -2.38 -7.54
N GLY A 319 -4.64 -3.48 -7.51
CA GLY A 319 -3.65 -3.80 -6.49
C GLY A 319 -3.56 -5.30 -6.24
N GLY A 320 -2.41 -5.75 -5.74
CA GLY A 320 -2.13 -7.14 -5.39
C GLY A 320 -2.17 -7.43 -3.89
N CYS A 321 -2.60 -6.46 -3.09
CA CYS A 321 -2.58 -6.53 -1.63
C CYS A 321 -3.76 -5.77 -1.02
N PRO A 322 -4.31 -6.19 0.14
CA PRO A 322 -5.33 -5.42 0.86
C PRO A 322 -4.90 -3.99 1.22
N CYS A 323 -3.60 -3.74 1.37
CA CYS A 323 -3.07 -2.41 1.58
C CYS A 323 -3.22 -1.46 0.37
N GLU A 324 -3.65 -1.96 -0.77
CA GLU A 324 -3.89 -1.20 -2.01
C GLU A 324 -5.37 -1.18 -2.40
N SER A 325 -6.08 -2.30 -2.19
CA SER A 325 -7.47 -2.49 -2.63
C SER A 325 -8.34 -3.31 -1.67
N GLY A 326 -7.89 -3.50 -0.43
CA GLY A 326 -8.60 -4.31 0.57
C GLY A 326 -9.82 -3.65 1.20
N LEU A 327 -10.09 -2.39 0.89
CA LEU A 327 -11.30 -1.65 1.23
C LEU A 327 -12.05 -1.27 -0.04
N PRO A 328 -13.38 -1.08 -0.01
CA PRO A 328 -14.19 -0.90 -1.21
C PRO A 328 -14.11 0.50 -1.84
N ILE A 329 -12.92 1.13 -1.84
CA ILE A 329 -12.71 2.46 -2.45
C ILE A 329 -13.04 2.46 -3.95
N HIS A 330 -12.82 1.34 -4.64
CA HIS A 330 -13.14 1.22 -6.08
C HIS A 330 -14.63 1.05 -6.36
N SER A 331 -15.46 0.84 -5.34
CA SER A 331 -16.92 0.79 -5.44
C SER A 331 -17.59 2.14 -5.18
N CYS A 332 -16.80 3.20 -4.97
CA CYS A 332 -17.28 4.54 -4.69
C CYS A 332 -18.09 5.11 -5.85
N SER A 333 -19.24 5.72 -5.49
CA SER A 333 -20.11 6.45 -6.41
C SER A 333 -20.76 5.59 -7.52
N TYR A 334 -21.58 6.18 -8.37
CA TYR A 334 -22.18 5.51 -9.51
C TYR A 334 -21.11 5.03 -10.51
N LEU A 335 -21.20 3.83 -10.99
CA LEU A 335 -20.26 3.09 -11.84
C LEU A 335 -18.96 2.64 -11.12
N GLY A 336 -18.73 2.99 -9.85
CA GLY A 336 -17.45 2.74 -9.20
C GLY A 336 -16.34 3.63 -9.76
N THR A 337 -15.09 3.24 -9.51
CA THR A 337 -13.87 3.94 -9.99
C THR A 337 -12.75 2.94 -10.29
N ASN A 338 -11.59 3.44 -10.70
CA ASN A 338 -10.37 2.66 -10.93
C ASN A 338 -9.14 3.54 -10.67
N ASN A 339 -7.94 2.93 -10.65
CA ASN A 339 -6.72 3.67 -10.33
C ASN A 339 -6.40 4.80 -11.31
N ALA A 340 -6.83 4.71 -12.57
CA ALA A 340 -6.64 5.81 -13.51
C ALA A 340 -7.55 7.01 -13.19
N GLU A 341 -8.81 6.80 -12.80
CA GLU A 341 -9.69 7.89 -12.36
C GLU A 341 -9.21 8.49 -11.03
N ILE A 342 -8.75 7.68 -10.08
CA ILE A 342 -8.16 8.18 -8.83
C ILE A 342 -6.93 9.04 -9.13
N ALA A 343 -6.03 8.58 -10.02
CA ALA A 343 -4.87 9.37 -10.44
C ALA A 343 -5.29 10.67 -11.14
N ALA A 344 -6.33 10.65 -11.97
CA ALA A 344 -6.87 11.83 -12.65
C ALA A 344 -7.34 12.94 -11.69
N MET A 345 -7.67 12.60 -10.42
CA MET A 345 -8.02 13.59 -9.40
C MET A 345 -6.87 14.54 -9.05
N ALA A 346 -5.64 14.23 -9.47
CA ALA A 346 -4.51 15.16 -9.40
C ALA A 346 -4.77 16.43 -10.24
N SER A 347 -5.61 16.34 -11.30
CA SER A 347 -5.87 17.46 -12.22
C SER A 347 -6.39 18.70 -11.50
N PRO A 348 -5.92 19.92 -11.86
CA PRO A 348 -4.97 20.23 -12.94
C PRO A 348 -3.48 20.28 -12.51
N ARG A 349 -3.12 19.74 -11.33
CA ARG A 349 -1.73 19.73 -10.79
C ARG A 349 -0.82 18.84 -11.65
N PRO A 350 0.49 19.17 -11.77
CA PRO A 350 1.45 18.37 -12.54
C PRO A 350 1.50 16.91 -12.07
N MET A 351 1.39 15.98 -13.04
CA MET A 351 1.50 14.54 -12.80
C MET A 351 2.30 13.85 -13.91
N LEU A 352 3.26 13.03 -13.54
CA LEU A 352 3.97 12.11 -14.44
C LEU A 352 3.59 10.68 -14.09
N VAL A 353 3.00 9.96 -15.02
CA VAL A 353 2.79 8.51 -14.92
C VAL A 353 3.97 7.80 -15.56
N ILE A 354 4.72 7.01 -14.78
CA ILE A 354 5.77 6.15 -15.31
C ILE A 354 5.22 4.73 -15.39
N SER A 355 5.30 4.13 -16.59
CA SER A 355 4.79 2.79 -16.89
C SER A 355 5.84 1.94 -17.59
N ASP A 356 5.68 0.64 -17.58
CA ASP A 356 6.58 -0.28 -18.29
C ASP A 356 5.82 -1.35 -19.08
N GLY A 357 6.57 -2.14 -19.88
CA GLY A 357 5.98 -3.11 -20.80
C GLY A 357 5.78 -4.51 -20.20
N ASN A 358 6.29 -4.78 -19.00
CA ASN A 358 6.28 -6.13 -18.43
C ASN A 358 5.44 -6.26 -17.15
N ASP A 359 4.49 -5.35 -16.94
CA ASP A 359 3.51 -5.44 -15.85
C ASP A 359 2.13 -4.96 -16.30
N TRP A 360 1.21 -4.77 -15.36
CA TRP A 360 -0.16 -4.28 -15.60
C TRP A 360 -0.21 -2.82 -16.10
N THR A 361 0.89 -2.10 -16.15
CA THR A 361 0.95 -0.75 -16.72
C THR A 361 1.34 -0.72 -18.21
N GLN A 362 1.51 -1.87 -18.85
CA GLN A 362 1.88 -2.01 -20.26
C GLN A 362 0.92 -1.30 -21.22
N ASN A 363 -0.34 -1.15 -20.84
CA ASN A 363 -1.36 -0.53 -21.67
C ASN A 363 -1.53 0.98 -21.42
N VAL A 364 -0.84 1.57 -20.44
CA VAL A 364 -0.96 3.00 -20.08
C VAL A 364 -0.87 3.92 -21.28
N PRO A 365 0.07 3.76 -22.25
CA PRO A 365 0.18 4.67 -23.38
C PRO A 365 -1.07 4.76 -24.25
N VAL A 366 -1.83 3.66 -24.34
CA VAL A 366 -2.95 3.53 -25.28
C VAL A 366 -4.33 3.43 -24.60
N VAL A 367 -4.37 3.21 -23.29
CA VAL A 367 -5.61 3.06 -22.53
C VAL A 367 -5.74 4.18 -21.47
N GLU A 368 -4.89 4.20 -20.46
CA GLU A 368 -5.05 5.10 -19.33
C GLU A 368 -4.58 6.53 -19.64
N PHE A 369 -3.48 6.72 -20.36
CA PHE A 369 -2.94 8.05 -20.62
C PHE A 369 -3.83 8.91 -21.53
N PRO A 370 -4.46 8.42 -22.60
CA PRO A 370 -5.46 9.17 -23.35
C PRO A 370 -6.63 9.65 -22.48
N TYR A 371 -7.10 8.82 -21.56
CA TYR A 371 -8.13 9.19 -20.60
C TYR A 371 -7.64 10.32 -19.67
N LEU A 372 -6.47 10.18 -19.06
CA LEU A 372 -5.88 11.20 -18.20
C LEU A 372 -5.74 12.55 -18.93
N ARG A 373 -5.20 12.54 -20.15
CA ARG A 373 -5.12 13.76 -20.98
C ARG A 373 -6.48 14.39 -21.23
N LYS A 374 -7.50 13.58 -21.48
CA LYS A 374 -8.86 14.07 -21.69
C LYS A 374 -9.42 14.75 -20.43
N VAL A 375 -9.20 14.18 -19.24
CA VAL A 375 -9.59 14.82 -17.98
C VAL A 375 -8.83 16.15 -17.77
N TYR A 376 -7.52 16.17 -18.00
CA TYR A 376 -6.74 17.40 -17.88
C TYR A 376 -7.15 18.48 -18.91
N SER A 377 -7.63 18.08 -20.08
CA SER A 377 -8.15 19.00 -21.10
C SER A 377 -9.37 19.76 -20.65
N LEU A 378 -10.16 19.24 -19.70
CA LEU A 378 -11.28 19.98 -19.11
C LEU A 378 -10.86 21.30 -18.45
N TYR A 379 -9.61 21.36 -17.98
CA TYR A 379 -9.00 22.58 -17.42
C TYR A 379 -8.13 23.35 -18.42
N GLY A 380 -8.00 22.89 -19.67
CA GLY A 380 -7.02 23.43 -20.63
C GLY A 380 -5.57 23.22 -20.15
N LYS A 381 -5.30 22.08 -19.47
CA LYS A 381 -4.01 21.77 -18.85
C LYS A 381 -3.47 20.37 -19.23
N GLU A 382 -3.71 19.97 -20.47
CA GLU A 382 -3.23 18.69 -21.02
C GLU A 382 -1.71 18.51 -20.90
N GLY A 383 -0.96 19.61 -20.92
CA GLY A 383 0.49 19.59 -20.77
C GLY A 383 0.97 19.36 -19.32
N ASN A 384 0.06 19.38 -18.34
CA ASN A 384 0.38 19.10 -16.95
C ASN A 384 0.38 17.59 -16.62
N VAL A 385 -0.08 16.74 -17.52
CA VAL A 385 0.02 15.30 -17.37
C VAL A 385 0.94 14.71 -18.45
N GLU A 386 1.93 13.97 -18.00
CA GLU A 386 2.93 13.30 -18.84
C GLU A 386 2.89 11.80 -18.61
N ASN A 387 3.26 11.02 -19.63
CA ASN A 387 3.54 9.60 -19.48
C ASN A 387 4.91 9.27 -20.10
N VAL A 388 5.73 8.56 -19.36
CA VAL A 388 6.93 7.91 -19.90
C VAL A 388 6.75 6.42 -19.75
N HIS A 389 6.78 5.73 -20.89
CA HIS A 389 6.61 4.28 -20.99
C HIS A 389 7.93 3.61 -21.38
N LEU A 390 8.36 2.66 -20.54
CA LEU A 390 9.61 1.93 -20.69
C LEU A 390 9.27 0.49 -21.16
N ALA A 391 8.97 0.34 -22.44
CA ALA A 391 8.38 -0.85 -23.05
C ALA A 391 9.17 -2.15 -22.84
N ASN A 392 10.49 -2.07 -22.64
CA ASN A 392 11.37 -3.23 -22.45
C ASN A 392 11.79 -3.46 -20.99
N GLU A 393 11.22 -2.70 -20.06
CA GLU A 393 11.54 -2.80 -18.63
C GLU A 393 10.44 -3.53 -17.87
N GLY A 394 10.76 -3.94 -16.64
CA GLY A 394 9.87 -4.63 -15.74
C GLY A 394 9.54 -3.82 -14.50
N HIS A 395 8.77 -4.43 -13.60
CA HIS A 395 8.17 -3.85 -12.42
C HIS A 395 9.20 -3.50 -11.34
N ASP A 396 9.75 -2.30 -11.40
CA ASP A 396 10.72 -1.76 -10.44
C ASP A 396 10.69 -0.22 -10.41
N TYR A 397 11.56 0.38 -9.59
CA TYR A 397 11.93 1.78 -9.68
C TYR A 397 13.40 1.91 -10.11
N GLY A 398 13.73 1.25 -11.23
CA GLY A 398 15.07 1.18 -11.81
C GLY A 398 15.63 2.54 -12.22
N VAL A 399 16.87 2.51 -12.71
CA VAL A 399 17.63 3.74 -13.05
C VAL A 399 16.86 4.58 -14.06
N SER A 400 16.35 3.99 -15.16
CA SER A 400 15.65 4.72 -16.22
C SER A 400 14.44 5.49 -15.68
N LYS A 401 13.64 4.85 -14.83
CA LYS A 401 12.46 5.45 -14.18
C LYS A 401 12.86 6.61 -13.26
N ARG A 402 13.97 6.44 -12.50
CA ARG A 402 14.48 7.50 -11.63
C ARG A 402 14.97 8.72 -12.41
N MET A 403 15.68 8.51 -13.53
CA MET A 403 16.17 9.63 -14.37
C MET A 403 15.03 10.51 -14.84
N VAL A 404 13.93 9.91 -15.29
CA VAL A 404 12.74 10.63 -15.74
C VAL A 404 12.05 11.36 -14.59
N MET A 405 11.92 10.71 -13.44
CA MET A 405 11.35 11.32 -12.24
C MET A 405 12.16 12.52 -11.76
N TYR A 406 13.49 12.45 -11.76
CA TYR A 406 14.34 13.58 -11.36
C TYR A 406 14.10 14.82 -12.23
N ASP A 407 14.02 14.63 -13.54
CA ASP A 407 13.76 15.74 -14.47
C ASP A 407 12.39 16.38 -14.21
N PHE A 408 11.34 15.55 -14.06
CA PHE A 408 10.00 16.05 -13.83
C PHE A 408 9.89 16.78 -12.48
N MET A 409 10.42 16.18 -11.40
CA MET A 409 10.43 16.84 -10.08
C MET A 409 11.24 18.15 -10.10
N ALA A 410 12.36 18.18 -10.84
CA ALA A 410 13.16 19.40 -10.95
C ALA A 410 12.38 20.52 -11.62
N ARG A 411 11.69 20.24 -12.73
CA ARG A 411 10.89 21.24 -13.46
C ARG A 411 9.73 21.79 -12.61
N HIS A 412 9.03 20.94 -11.89
CA HIS A 412 7.78 21.33 -11.22
C HIS A 412 7.94 21.76 -9.76
N LEU A 413 9.03 21.33 -9.08
CA LEU A 413 9.34 21.79 -7.72
C LEU A 413 10.45 22.86 -7.69
N GLY A 414 11.04 23.20 -8.85
CA GLY A 414 12.14 24.17 -8.92
C GLY A 414 13.44 23.66 -8.30
N LEU A 415 13.77 22.36 -8.50
CA LEU A 415 15.01 21.77 -8.00
C LEU A 415 16.17 22.01 -8.95
N ASN A 416 17.39 22.01 -8.41
CA ASN A 416 18.61 22.19 -9.21
C ASN A 416 19.12 20.85 -9.75
N ILE A 417 18.63 20.42 -10.90
CA ILE A 417 19.06 19.17 -11.55
C ILE A 417 20.55 19.17 -11.92
N ASN A 418 21.17 20.36 -12.12
CA ASN A 418 22.59 20.44 -12.45
C ASN A 418 23.49 20.07 -11.27
N ALA A 419 22.97 20.08 -10.03
CA ALA A 419 23.71 19.67 -8.85
C ALA A 419 24.05 18.16 -8.83
N VAL A 420 23.37 17.37 -9.67
CA VAL A 420 23.51 15.91 -9.74
C VAL A 420 24.03 15.43 -11.11
N LYS A 421 24.45 16.34 -11.98
CA LYS A 421 25.05 15.99 -13.29
C LYS A 421 26.54 15.83 -13.19
N ASP A 422 27.06 14.86 -13.94
CA ASP A 422 28.49 14.67 -14.16
C ASP A 422 29.06 15.72 -15.14
N LYS A 423 30.35 15.63 -15.44
CA LYS A 423 31.04 16.53 -16.37
C LYS A 423 30.53 16.42 -17.82
N THR A 424 29.82 15.34 -18.15
CA THR A 424 29.22 15.11 -19.48
C THR A 424 27.78 15.60 -19.54
N GLY A 425 27.24 16.13 -18.46
CA GLY A 425 25.85 16.62 -18.34
C GLY A 425 24.82 15.52 -18.03
N ARG A 426 25.24 14.27 -17.78
CA ARG A 426 24.36 13.16 -17.41
C ARG A 426 24.16 13.11 -15.91
N ILE A 427 22.95 12.74 -15.47
CA ILE A 427 22.65 12.52 -14.06
C ILE A 427 23.49 11.34 -13.53
N ASP A 428 24.17 11.54 -12.41
CA ASP A 428 25.15 10.61 -11.84
C ASP A 428 24.80 10.27 -10.38
N GLU A 429 24.37 9.03 -10.13
CA GLU A 429 24.06 8.49 -8.82
C GLU A 429 25.27 7.90 -8.10
N SER A 430 26.45 7.81 -8.73
CA SER A 430 27.62 7.08 -8.22
C SER A 430 28.15 7.59 -6.87
N LYS A 431 27.84 8.84 -6.52
CA LYS A 431 28.24 9.47 -5.26
C LYS A 431 27.22 9.32 -4.14
N VAL A 432 26.16 8.56 -4.35
CA VAL A 432 25.19 8.26 -3.29
C VAL A 432 25.74 7.15 -2.40
N THR A 433 25.73 7.39 -1.11
CA THR A 433 26.05 6.37 -0.11
C THR A 433 24.79 5.57 0.20
N VAL A 434 24.80 4.28 -0.13
CA VAL A 434 23.76 3.33 0.27
C VAL A 434 24.10 2.78 1.66
N GLU A 435 23.27 3.11 2.63
CA GLU A 435 23.41 2.66 4.01
C GLU A 435 22.84 1.26 4.20
N LYS A 436 23.42 0.50 5.13
CA LYS A 436 22.90 -0.80 5.55
C LYS A 436 21.64 -0.63 6.41
N TYR A 437 20.82 -1.67 6.47
CA TYR A 437 19.61 -1.76 7.29
C TYR A 437 19.80 -1.21 8.71
N ASP A 438 20.82 -1.71 9.42
CA ASP A 438 21.10 -1.33 10.81
C ASP A 438 21.31 0.18 11.02
N ALA A 439 21.89 0.86 10.03
CA ALA A 439 22.12 2.31 10.09
C ALA A 439 20.85 3.13 9.93
N GLN A 440 19.79 2.53 9.42
CA GLN A 440 18.54 3.19 9.12
C GLN A 440 17.46 2.98 10.20
N LEU A 441 17.75 2.23 11.26
CA LEU A 441 16.81 2.00 12.36
C LEU A 441 16.68 3.25 13.25
N VAL A 442 15.46 3.58 13.65
CA VAL A 442 15.15 4.64 14.62
C VAL A 442 15.31 4.10 16.04
N PHE A 443 14.74 2.92 16.31
CA PHE A 443 14.72 2.29 17.62
C PHE A 443 15.90 1.33 17.85
N GLY A 444 16.88 1.34 16.94
CA GLY A 444 18.10 0.53 17.03
C GLY A 444 17.83 -0.97 16.87
N LYS A 445 18.90 -1.77 16.97
CA LYS A 445 18.81 -3.24 16.81
C LYS A 445 17.94 -3.93 17.86
N GLU A 446 17.83 -3.35 19.04
CA GLU A 446 17.04 -3.89 20.15
C GLU A 446 15.54 -3.56 20.00
N GLY A 447 15.16 -2.67 19.08
CA GLY A 447 13.78 -2.29 18.84
C GLY A 447 13.08 -1.70 20.06
N LYS A 448 13.78 -0.85 20.83
CA LYS A 448 13.23 -0.30 22.08
C LYS A 448 12.27 0.85 21.80
N LEU A 449 10.99 0.54 21.76
CA LEU A 449 9.93 1.52 21.63
C LEU A 449 9.79 2.41 22.86
N PRO A 450 9.25 3.65 22.72
CA PRO A 450 8.88 4.51 23.83
C PRO A 450 7.87 3.86 24.80
N ALA A 451 7.88 4.30 26.06
CA ALA A 451 6.85 3.92 27.02
C ALA A 451 5.48 4.39 26.50
N GLY A 452 4.48 3.52 26.56
CA GLY A 452 3.14 3.82 26.04
C GLY A 452 2.93 3.49 24.57
N ALA A 453 3.93 2.93 23.86
CA ALA A 453 3.73 2.43 22.51
C ALA A 453 2.67 1.33 22.45
N ILE A 454 1.74 1.47 21.51
CA ILE A 454 0.64 0.52 21.30
C ILE A 454 1.15 -0.69 20.51
N LYS A 455 0.66 -1.88 20.85
CA LYS A 455 0.96 -3.14 20.15
C LYS A 455 -0.31 -3.89 19.80
N GLY A 456 -0.36 -4.40 18.57
CA GLY A 456 -1.47 -5.17 18.03
C GLY A 456 -2.46 -4.31 17.24
N GLU A 457 -2.95 -4.88 16.13
CA GLU A 457 -3.86 -4.22 15.19
C GLU A 457 -5.13 -3.74 15.87
N ASP A 458 -5.75 -4.57 16.74
CA ASP A 458 -7.01 -4.23 17.42
C ASP A 458 -6.89 -2.97 18.27
N LYS A 459 -5.80 -2.84 19.05
CA LYS A 459 -5.56 -1.67 19.88
C LYS A 459 -5.28 -0.40 19.07
N ILE A 460 -4.61 -0.56 17.92
CA ILE A 460 -4.39 0.57 17.02
C ILE A 460 -5.73 1.04 16.43
N ARG A 461 -6.62 0.10 16.10
CA ARG A 461 -7.99 0.39 15.65
C ARG A 461 -8.78 1.12 16.72
N GLU A 462 -8.76 0.65 17.97
CA GLU A 462 -9.41 1.31 19.11
C GLU A 462 -8.95 2.76 19.29
N VAL A 463 -7.63 3.01 19.16
CA VAL A 463 -7.08 4.37 19.25
C VAL A 463 -7.56 5.23 18.07
N LEU A 464 -7.56 4.70 16.84
CA LEU A 464 -8.08 5.42 15.68
C LEU A 464 -9.55 5.82 15.89
N GLU A 465 -10.41 4.89 16.26
CA GLU A 465 -11.84 5.10 16.49
C GLU A 465 -12.10 6.09 17.63
N SER A 466 -11.27 6.07 18.67
CA SER A 466 -11.41 7.00 19.82
C SER A 466 -11.14 8.46 19.47
N LEU A 467 -10.53 8.73 18.33
CA LEU A 467 -10.17 10.08 17.86
C LEU A 467 -11.12 10.61 16.78
N GLN A 468 -12.06 9.79 16.33
CA GLN A 468 -13.09 10.13 15.35
C GLN A 468 -14.38 10.59 16.05
#